data_3eb15f98a1fd4c57ac4126ed80367cb6
#
_entry.id   3eb15f98a1fd4c57ac4126ed80367cb6
#
_cell.length_a   1.000
_cell.length_b   1.000
_cell.length_c   1.000
_cell.angle_alpha   90.00
_cell.angle_beta   90.00
_cell.angle_gamma   90.00
#
_symmetry.space_group_name_H-M   'P 1'
#
loop_
_entity.id
_entity.type
_entity.pdbx_description
1 polymer ?
#
loop_
_entity_poly.entity_id
_entity_poly.type
_entity_poly.pdbx_seq_one_letter_code
_entity_poly.pdbx_strand_id
1 'polypeptide(L)'
;MTTRIVLIVAILCCSVFLIPAHAQEQSAPPPPSGPSIETQGIRNYLLGPGDILDVRIFGQPDLNTTAEVDSDGNVSSLPFIETPIPAKCRNEKEVQKDIAAAYAKYLKKPQVSVRIMQRNSRQPATVFGAVRQPTRVQMQRRVRLNELMAASGGFTERAAGTIQILHTEPVMCPAPGEEAEAAPIDGTNIPLSVVKISDLRAGKPSANPFIRPGDYILVTEAEPVYITGSVMSPQGVYMRDQLTLGRALAMVGGLRKEAKTSDVRIYRQKPGTPDQETIRVDYSAIKKNQKPDVLLQPYDIIEVPEAGMFSPGRLPQTLLGTLTGAMNAAVASTGQILPSRVIY
;
A
#
# COMPACT_ATOMS: atom_id res chain seq x y z
N MET A 1 -56.32 -23.14 54.44
CA MET A 1 -55.78 -21.77 54.69
C MET A 1 -54.35 -21.60 54.29
N THR A 2 -53.67 -22.63 53.85
CA THR A 2 -52.21 -22.64 53.52
C THR A 2 -51.87 -22.40 52.03
N THR A 3 -52.85 -22.57 51.13
CA THR A 3 -52.61 -22.45 49.67
C THR A 3 -52.69 -21.01 49.16
N ARG A 4 -53.33 -20.11 49.86
CA ARG A 4 -53.44 -18.67 49.49
C ARG A 4 -52.24 -17.80 49.89
N ILE A 5 -51.47 -18.23 50.89
CA ILE A 5 -50.27 -17.51 51.34
C ILE A 5 -49.06 -17.76 50.44
N VAL A 6 -48.97 -18.93 49.81
CA VAL A 6 -47.87 -19.28 48.89
C VAL A 6 -47.98 -18.50 47.59
N LEU A 7 -49.20 -18.17 47.12
CA LEU A 7 -49.41 -17.42 45.90
C LEU A 7 -49.07 -15.92 46.02
N ILE A 8 -49.24 -15.35 47.23
CA ILE A 8 -48.93 -13.94 47.50
C ILE A 8 -47.41 -13.71 47.62
N VAL A 9 -46.67 -14.67 48.19
CA VAL A 9 -45.23 -14.59 48.32
C VAL A 9 -44.53 -14.77 46.95
N ALA A 10 -45.09 -15.55 46.04
CA ALA A 10 -44.58 -15.71 44.68
C ALA A 10 -44.76 -14.46 43.78
N ILE A 11 -45.84 -13.66 44.04
CA ILE A 11 -46.08 -12.40 43.29
C ILE A 11 -45.23 -11.24 43.82
N LEU A 12 -44.85 -11.26 45.11
CA LEU A 12 -44.01 -10.22 45.70
C LEU A 12 -42.50 -10.38 45.37
N CYS A 13 -42.05 -11.57 44.98
CA CYS A 13 -40.65 -11.84 44.55
C CYS A 13 -40.36 -11.46 43.11
N CYS A 14 -41.37 -11.26 42.23
CA CYS A 14 -41.18 -10.91 40.81
C CYS A 14 -41.12 -9.41 40.52
N SER A 15 -41.34 -8.51 41.54
CA SER A 15 -41.44 -7.07 41.32
C SER A 15 -40.17 -6.26 41.65
N VAL A 16 -39.04 -6.88 41.97
CA VAL A 16 -37.83 -6.17 42.45
C VAL A 16 -36.69 -6.17 41.43
N PHE A 17 -36.84 -6.72 40.22
CA PHE A 17 -35.76 -6.72 39.20
C PHE A 17 -36.12 -6.03 37.90
N LEU A 18 -36.67 -4.80 37.95
CA LEU A 18 -36.68 -3.86 36.83
C LEU A 18 -35.75 -2.70 37.19
N ILE A 19 -34.42 -2.98 37.19
CA ILE A 19 -33.40 -1.96 37.12
C ILE A 19 -33.32 -1.59 35.63
N PRO A 20 -33.63 -0.33 35.23
CA PRO A 20 -33.34 0.10 33.88
C PRO A 20 -31.80 0.03 33.70
N ALA A 21 -31.33 -0.87 32.89
CA ALA A 21 -29.97 -0.85 32.39
C ALA A 21 -29.79 0.48 31.63
N HIS A 22 -29.22 1.49 32.30
CA HIS A 22 -28.62 2.61 31.57
C HIS A 22 -27.50 1.99 30.74
N ALA A 23 -27.76 1.83 29.46
CA ALA A 23 -26.74 1.62 28.50
C ALA A 23 -25.81 2.85 28.61
N GLN A 24 -24.68 2.69 29.28
CA GLN A 24 -23.55 3.58 29.13
C GLN A 24 -23.17 3.47 27.65
N GLU A 25 -23.48 4.52 26.94
CA GLU A 25 -22.95 4.78 25.61
C GLU A 25 -21.42 4.80 25.79
N GLN A 26 -20.79 3.63 25.66
CA GLN A 26 -19.35 3.52 25.58
C GLN A 26 -18.95 4.32 24.34
N SER A 27 -18.56 5.58 24.59
CA SER A 27 -17.86 6.36 23.58
C SER A 27 -16.73 5.47 23.05
N ALA A 28 -16.82 5.12 21.77
CA ALA A 28 -15.78 4.38 21.10
C ALA A 28 -14.43 5.02 21.43
N PRO A 29 -13.40 4.24 21.81
CA PRO A 29 -12.09 4.81 22.07
C PRO A 29 -11.69 5.61 20.82
N PRO A 30 -11.09 6.81 20.98
CA PRO A 30 -10.63 7.58 19.86
C PRO A 30 -9.76 6.67 18.98
N PRO A 31 -9.86 6.77 17.64
CA PRO A 31 -9.04 5.97 16.77
C PRO A 31 -7.58 6.13 17.19
N PRO A 32 -6.79 5.05 17.22
CA PRO A 32 -5.39 5.14 17.61
C PRO A 32 -4.77 6.21 16.73
N SER A 33 -4.29 7.28 17.35
CA SER A 33 -3.47 8.28 16.70
C SER A 33 -2.30 7.50 16.08
N GLY A 34 -2.25 7.48 14.74
CA GLY A 34 -1.19 6.81 14.01
C GLY A 34 0.18 7.23 14.55
N PRO A 35 1.24 6.45 14.32
CA PRO A 35 2.55 6.74 14.87
C PRO A 35 2.94 8.16 14.51
N SER A 36 2.95 9.04 15.50
CA SER A 36 3.34 10.42 15.31
C SER A 36 4.86 10.45 15.13
N ILE A 37 5.30 10.52 13.88
CA ILE A 37 6.69 10.88 13.51
C ILE A 37 7.01 12.30 14.04
N GLU A 38 6.03 12.94 14.64
CA GLU A 38 5.86 14.37 14.79
C GLU A 38 6.71 15.04 15.87
N THR A 39 7.15 14.33 16.90
CA THR A 39 7.63 15.04 18.11
C THR A 39 9.13 14.96 18.37
N GLN A 40 9.88 14.12 17.67
CA GLN A 40 11.31 14.02 17.92
C GLN A 40 12.13 14.90 16.97
N GLY A 41 12.68 15.99 17.50
CA GLY A 41 13.78 16.71 16.84
C GLY A 41 13.41 17.85 15.91
N ILE A 42 12.29 18.55 16.14
CA ILE A 42 12.00 19.79 15.41
C ILE A 42 13.00 20.88 15.86
N ARG A 43 14.14 20.90 15.19
CA ARG A 43 15.11 22.00 15.31
C ARG A 43 14.93 22.87 14.07
N ASN A 44 14.89 24.20 14.26
CA ASN A 44 14.81 25.19 13.18
C ASN A 44 13.54 25.10 12.31
N TYR A 45 12.35 25.02 12.95
CA TYR A 45 11.11 25.18 12.22
C TYR A 45 11.06 26.57 11.57
N LEU A 46 10.72 26.60 10.29
CA LEU A 46 10.51 27.86 9.54
C LEU A 46 9.02 28.12 9.46
N LEU A 47 8.61 29.28 9.93
CA LEU A 47 7.23 29.70 9.96
C LEU A 47 6.66 29.86 8.54
N GLY A 48 5.35 29.68 8.43
CA GLY A 48 4.59 29.87 7.20
C GLY A 48 3.15 30.30 7.48
N PRO A 49 2.38 30.62 6.43
CA PRO A 49 0.99 31.03 6.55
C PRO A 49 0.14 30.02 7.31
N GLY A 50 -0.73 30.49 8.21
CA GLY A 50 -1.60 29.67 9.05
C GLY A 50 -0.97 29.19 10.36
N ASP A 51 0.33 29.43 10.60
CA ASP A 51 0.96 29.12 11.88
C ASP A 51 0.46 30.10 12.96
N ILE A 52 0.26 29.58 14.17
CA ILE A 52 -0.23 30.37 15.31
C ILE A 52 0.88 30.55 16.33
N LEU A 53 1.14 31.81 16.68
CA LEU A 53 2.17 32.25 17.61
C LEU A 53 1.56 32.79 18.88
N ASP A 54 2.10 32.42 20.03
CA ASP A 54 1.85 33.06 21.34
C ASP A 54 2.95 34.09 21.58
N VAL A 55 2.58 35.36 21.58
CA VAL A 55 3.47 36.49 21.77
C VAL A 55 3.24 37.07 23.16
N ARG A 56 4.27 37.07 23.99
CA ARG A 56 4.23 37.61 25.36
C ARG A 56 5.28 38.67 25.57
N ILE A 57 4.87 39.75 26.16
CA ILE A 57 5.76 40.87 26.50
C ILE A 57 5.87 40.97 28.02
N PHE A 58 7.10 40.78 28.53
CA PHE A 58 7.35 40.77 29.94
C PHE A 58 6.99 42.11 30.57
N GLY A 59 6.20 42.10 31.64
CA GLY A 59 5.74 43.29 32.34
C GLY A 59 4.60 44.05 31.67
N GLN A 60 4.05 43.55 30.57
CA GLN A 60 2.92 44.20 29.82
C GLN A 60 1.89 43.12 29.43
N PRO A 61 1.06 42.64 30.38
CA PRO A 61 0.10 41.57 30.10
C PRO A 61 -0.96 41.96 29.06
N ASP A 62 -1.30 43.26 28.97
CA ASP A 62 -2.29 43.81 28.03
C ASP A 62 -1.83 43.71 26.56
N LEU A 63 -0.53 43.54 26.31
CA LEU A 63 0.06 43.36 24.99
C LEU A 63 0.27 41.86 24.62
N ASN A 64 -0.02 40.96 25.52
CA ASN A 64 0.06 39.52 25.21
C ASN A 64 -1.06 39.16 24.24
N THR A 65 -0.68 38.47 23.17
CA THR A 65 -1.63 38.13 22.11
C THR A 65 -1.27 36.81 21.44
N THR A 66 -2.28 36.16 20.91
CA THR A 66 -2.12 35.06 19.97
C THR A 66 -2.24 35.63 18.55
N ALA A 67 -1.19 35.51 17.76
CA ALA A 67 -1.12 36.05 16.42
C ALA A 67 -0.97 34.91 15.40
N GLU A 68 -1.71 35.02 14.30
CA GLU A 68 -1.61 34.11 13.16
C GLU A 68 -0.70 34.72 12.08
N VAL A 69 0.06 33.88 11.41
CA VAL A 69 0.80 34.27 10.21
C VAL A 69 -0.19 34.29 9.04
N ASP A 70 -0.40 35.46 8.46
CA ASP A 70 -1.35 35.67 7.36
C ASP A 70 -0.93 34.99 6.04
N SER A 71 -1.77 35.07 5.01
CA SER A 71 -1.51 34.51 3.67
C SER A 71 -0.27 35.08 3.00
N ASP A 72 0.10 36.30 3.31
CA ASP A 72 1.28 36.99 2.78
C ASP A 72 2.57 36.58 3.54
N GLY A 73 2.40 35.85 4.64
CA GLY A 73 3.49 35.36 5.47
C GLY A 73 3.95 36.36 6.52
N ASN A 74 3.07 37.29 6.93
CA ASN A 74 3.36 38.31 7.93
C ASN A 74 2.55 38.05 9.22
N VAL A 75 3.03 38.58 10.32
CA VAL A 75 2.27 38.70 11.58
C VAL A 75 1.69 40.11 11.63
N SER A 76 0.37 40.25 11.46
CA SER A 76 -0.34 41.54 11.35
C SER A 76 -1.17 41.89 12.59
N SER A 77 -1.48 40.92 13.48
CA SER A 77 -2.40 41.06 14.60
C SER A 77 -1.71 41.37 15.93
N LEU A 78 -0.73 42.29 15.92
CA LEU A 78 -0.04 42.70 17.14
C LEU A 78 -0.62 44.00 17.68
N PRO A 79 -0.95 44.12 19.00
CA PRO A 79 -1.46 45.35 19.58
C PRO A 79 -0.52 46.55 19.35
N PHE A 80 -1.04 47.68 18.92
CA PHE A 80 -0.33 48.93 18.65
C PHE A 80 0.75 48.88 17.52
N ILE A 81 0.94 47.75 16.86
CA ILE A 81 1.86 47.61 15.74
C ILE A 81 1.04 47.60 14.43
N GLU A 82 1.13 48.63 13.68
CA GLU A 82 0.44 48.76 12.37
C GLU A 82 1.24 48.16 11.24
N THR A 83 2.56 48.07 11.38
CA THR A 83 3.44 47.53 10.34
C THR A 83 3.50 46.01 10.42
N PRO A 84 3.10 45.27 9.37
CA PRO A 84 3.21 43.81 9.33
C PRO A 84 4.65 43.35 9.53
N ILE A 85 4.84 42.31 10.35
CA ILE A 85 6.17 41.75 10.62
C ILE A 85 6.36 40.47 9.81
N PRO A 86 7.35 40.43 8.90
CA PRO A 86 7.56 39.25 8.07
C PRO A 86 7.98 38.05 8.91
N ALA A 87 7.26 36.93 8.74
CA ALA A 87 7.47 35.70 9.46
C ALA A 87 7.74 34.50 8.53
N LYS A 88 7.28 34.55 7.29
CA LYS A 88 7.46 33.46 6.33
C LYS A 88 8.93 33.11 6.12
N CYS A 89 9.24 31.80 6.20
CA CYS A 89 10.60 31.25 6.08
C CYS A 89 11.60 31.78 7.11
N ARG A 90 11.10 32.25 8.24
CA ARG A 90 11.90 32.67 9.39
C ARG A 90 11.69 31.75 10.59
N ASN A 91 12.68 31.68 11.45
CA ASN A 91 12.56 30.92 12.69
C ASN A 91 11.96 31.80 13.82
N GLU A 92 11.51 31.16 14.87
CA GLU A 92 10.88 31.78 16.05
C GLU A 92 11.74 32.91 16.64
N LYS A 93 13.07 32.74 16.71
CA LYS A 93 13.99 33.73 17.30
C LYS A 93 14.14 34.98 16.44
N GLU A 94 14.12 34.83 15.11
CA GLU A 94 14.21 35.96 14.18
C GLU A 94 12.95 36.84 14.28
N VAL A 95 11.77 36.18 14.29
CA VAL A 95 10.49 36.89 14.44
C VAL A 95 10.39 37.54 15.82
N GLN A 96 10.84 36.88 16.89
CA GLN A 96 10.94 37.45 18.22
C GLN A 96 11.76 38.75 18.25
N LYS A 97 12.92 38.75 17.56
CA LYS A 97 13.79 39.95 17.47
C LYS A 97 13.10 41.08 16.74
N ASP A 98 12.41 40.80 15.64
CA ASP A 98 11.71 41.84 14.86
C ASP A 98 10.49 42.42 15.61
N ILE A 99 9.75 41.58 16.33
CA ILE A 99 8.67 42.03 17.22
C ILE A 99 9.24 42.90 18.35
N ALA A 100 10.34 42.51 18.95
CA ALA A 100 10.97 43.32 19.99
C ALA A 100 11.46 44.66 19.45
N ALA A 101 11.99 44.71 18.22
CA ALA A 101 12.38 45.95 17.57
C ALA A 101 11.19 46.87 17.25
N ALA A 102 10.04 46.29 16.85
CA ALA A 102 8.81 47.03 16.62
C ALA A 102 8.27 47.66 17.91
N TYR A 103 8.21 46.94 19.01
CA TYR A 103 7.78 47.44 20.33
C TYR A 103 8.77 48.40 20.98
N ALA A 104 10.03 48.40 20.57
CA ALA A 104 11.04 49.35 21.08
C ALA A 104 10.68 50.83 20.81
N LYS A 105 9.76 51.09 19.86
CA LYS A 105 9.21 52.44 19.60
C LYS A 105 8.28 52.91 20.75
N TYR A 106 7.67 52.01 21.47
CA TYR A 106 6.66 52.28 22.49
C TYR A 106 7.15 51.93 23.89
N LEU A 107 8.08 50.98 24.04
CA LEU A 107 8.55 50.44 25.31
C LEU A 107 10.07 50.60 25.45
N LYS A 108 10.53 50.93 26.67
CA LYS A 108 11.97 50.95 27.00
C LYS A 108 12.46 49.52 27.20
N LYS A 109 13.26 48.99 26.30
CA LYS A 109 13.82 47.61 26.36
C LYS A 109 12.76 46.51 26.49
N PRO A 110 11.86 46.33 25.50
CA PRO A 110 10.84 45.27 25.57
C PRO A 110 11.52 43.91 25.55
N GLN A 111 11.12 43.05 26.51
CA GLN A 111 11.48 41.62 26.53
C GLN A 111 10.29 40.83 25.97
N VAL A 112 10.47 40.35 24.75
CA VAL A 112 9.44 39.61 24.00
C VAL A 112 9.77 38.13 24.04
N SER A 113 8.76 37.29 24.27
CA SER A 113 8.84 35.83 24.10
C SER A 113 7.85 35.43 23.02
N VAL A 114 8.28 34.70 22.04
CA VAL A 114 7.43 34.15 20.98
C VAL A 114 7.48 32.62 21.11
N ARG A 115 6.34 31.97 21.02
CA ARG A 115 6.22 30.50 20.99
C ARG A 115 5.27 30.10 19.90
N ILE A 116 5.61 29.03 19.18
CA ILE A 116 4.72 28.45 18.17
C ILE A 116 3.70 27.58 18.91
N MET A 117 2.41 27.96 18.86
CA MET A 117 1.32 27.22 19.45
C MET A 117 0.83 26.12 18.51
N GLN A 118 0.64 26.46 17.24
CA GLN A 118 0.17 25.53 16.23
C GLN A 118 0.99 25.67 14.93
N ARG A 119 1.33 24.53 14.33
CA ARG A 119 2.09 24.43 13.08
C ARG A 119 1.18 23.99 11.97
N ASN A 120 0.43 24.93 11.40
CA ASN A 120 -0.59 24.66 10.39
C ASN A 120 -0.11 24.95 8.95
N SER A 121 1.05 25.58 8.82
CA SER A 121 1.56 26.02 7.51
C SER A 121 1.99 24.90 6.58
N ARG A 122 2.10 23.67 7.09
CA ARG A 122 2.56 22.54 6.30
C ARG A 122 1.45 21.51 6.12
N GLN A 123 1.08 21.29 4.87
CA GLN A 123 0.09 20.26 4.55
C GLN A 123 0.63 18.87 4.84
N PRO A 124 -0.24 17.93 5.22
CA PRO A 124 0.18 16.54 5.42
C PRO A 124 0.52 15.88 4.09
N ALA A 125 1.56 15.06 4.08
CA ALA A 125 1.80 14.13 2.99
C ALA A 125 0.85 12.93 3.11
N THR A 126 0.34 12.45 1.98
CA THR A 126 -0.62 11.34 1.93
C THR A 126 0.00 10.12 1.25
N VAL A 127 -0.04 8.98 1.93
CA VAL A 127 0.44 7.68 1.41
C VAL A 127 -0.75 6.77 1.17
N PHE A 128 -0.85 6.20 -0.03
CA PHE A 128 -1.95 5.31 -0.41
C PHE A 128 -1.54 4.29 -1.49
N GLY A 129 -2.48 3.40 -1.88
CA GLY A 129 -2.23 2.31 -2.81
C GLY A 129 -1.79 1.02 -2.11
N ALA A 130 -0.80 0.31 -2.66
CA ALA A 130 -0.34 -0.99 -2.15
C ALA A 130 0.50 -0.90 -0.87
N VAL A 131 0.00 -0.19 0.14
CA VAL A 131 0.55 -0.09 1.50
C VAL A 131 -0.38 -0.78 2.49
N ARG A 132 0.16 -1.21 3.63
CA ARG A 132 -0.65 -1.91 4.65
C ARG A 132 -1.68 -0.99 5.30
N GLN A 133 -1.30 0.26 5.54
CA GLN A 133 -2.15 1.27 6.18
C GLN A 133 -2.01 2.58 5.41
N PRO A 134 -2.96 2.94 4.54
CA PRO A 134 -3.01 4.27 3.97
C PRO A 134 -3.05 5.31 5.08
N THR A 135 -2.18 6.31 5.01
CA THR A 135 -2.02 7.27 6.11
C THR A 135 -1.74 8.67 5.61
N ARG A 136 -2.13 9.66 6.42
CA ARG A 136 -1.75 11.06 6.25
C ARG A 136 -0.78 11.43 7.36
N VAL A 137 0.39 11.92 7.00
CA VAL A 137 1.45 12.27 7.95
C VAL A 137 1.65 13.77 7.94
N GLN A 138 1.48 14.41 9.12
CA GLN A 138 1.73 15.83 9.27
C GLN A 138 3.22 16.13 9.14
N MET A 139 3.57 17.03 8.22
CA MET A 139 4.94 17.32 7.82
C MET A 139 5.58 18.44 8.66
N GLN A 140 5.80 18.21 9.94
CA GLN A 140 6.42 19.22 10.83
C GLN A 140 7.94 19.33 10.70
N ARG A 141 8.59 18.32 10.12
CA ARG A 141 10.02 18.30 9.82
C ARG A 141 10.26 17.70 8.43
N ARG A 142 11.48 17.79 7.95
CA ARG A 142 11.88 17.06 6.73
C ARG A 142 11.85 15.54 7.00
N VAL A 143 11.06 14.82 6.23
CA VAL A 143 10.85 13.38 6.32
C VAL A 143 11.28 12.74 5.00
N ARG A 144 11.94 11.59 5.08
CA ARG A 144 12.32 10.82 3.90
C ARG A 144 11.27 9.79 3.53
N LEU A 145 11.28 9.33 2.29
CA LEU A 145 10.33 8.34 1.78
C LEU A 145 10.29 7.06 2.63
N ASN A 146 11.43 6.54 3.08
CA ASN A 146 11.48 5.32 3.90
C ASN A 146 10.76 5.48 5.25
N GLU A 147 10.79 6.68 5.86
CA GLU A 147 10.11 6.96 7.12
C GLU A 147 8.58 6.93 6.93
N LEU A 148 8.08 7.51 5.81
CA LEU A 148 6.66 7.44 5.47
C LEU A 148 6.21 6.02 5.16
N MET A 149 7.05 5.24 4.46
CA MET A 149 6.77 3.83 4.22
C MET A 149 6.71 3.03 5.53
N ALA A 150 7.58 3.33 6.48
CA ALA A 150 7.54 2.71 7.81
C ALA A 150 6.25 3.10 8.57
N ALA A 151 5.84 4.37 8.51
CA ALA A 151 4.61 4.86 9.13
C ALA A 151 3.35 4.22 8.53
N SER A 152 3.35 3.91 7.23
CA SER A 152 2.25 3.20 6.55
C SER A 152 2.28 1.66 6.75
N GLY A 153 3.15 1.14 7.63
CA GLY A 153 3.29 -0.30 7.89
C GLY A 153 4.00 -1.07 6.77
N GLY A 154 4.58 -0.37 5.79
CA GLY A 154 5.28 -0.97 4.66
C GLY A 154 4.37 -1.40 3.52
N PHE A 155 4.96 -2.12 2.55
CA PHE A 155 4.29 -2.54 1.32
C PHE A 155 3.44 -3.79 1.54
N THR A 156 2.34 -3.89 0.79
CA THR A 156 1.57 -5.14 0.67
C THR A 156 2.24 -6.10 -0.32
N GLU A 157 1.72 -7.32 -0.37
CA GLU A 157 2.14 -8.30 -1.38
C GLU A 157 1.73 -7.92 -2.80
N ARG A 158 0.78 -7.01 -2.95
CA ARG A 158 0.28 -6.52 -4.24
C ARG A 158 1.09 -5.38 -4.83
N ALA A 159 2.13 -4.88 -4.15
CA ALA A 159 2.92 -3.77 -4.65
C ALA A 159 3.65 -4.12 -5.96
N ALA A 160 3.51 -3.29 -6.99
CA ALA A 160 4.05 -3.48 -8.34
C ALA A 160 5.57 -3.23 -8.46
N GLY A 161 6.24 -2.83 -7.37
CA GLY A 161 7.67 -2.56 -7.41
C GLY A 161 8.03 -1.09 -7.63
N THR A 162 7.07 -0.20 -7.86
CA THR A 162 7.29 1.24 -8.04
C THR A 162 6.46 2.08 -7.09
N ILE A 163 7.01 3.24 -6.73
CA ILE A 163 6.37 4.29 -5.94
C ILE A 163 6.35 5.53 -6.80
N GLN A 164 5.20 6.16 -6.92
CA GLN A 164 5.00 7.43 -7.59
C GLN A 164 4.83 8.52 -6.54
N ILE A 165 5.59 9.60 -6.65
CA ILE A 165 5.52 10.76 -5.77
C ILE A 165 5.05 11.92 -6.62
N LEU A 166 3.85 12.42 -6.34
CA LEU A 166 3.26 13.58 -7.01
C LEU A 166 3.49 14.81 -6.15
N HIS A 167 4.21 15.78 -6.68
CA HIS A 167 4.50 17.05 -6.01
C HIS A 167 3.40 18.06 -6.35
N THR A 168 2.44 18.26 -5.46
CA THR A 168 1.27 19.12 -5.71
C THR A 168 1.51 20.58 -5.36
N GLU A 169 2.50 20.86 -4.51
CA GLU A 169 2.81 22.21 -4.08
C GLU A 169 4.30 22.53 -4.22
N PRO A 170 4.65 23.80 -4.50
CA PRO A 170 6.03 24.22 -4.48
C PRO A 170 6.61 24.15 -3.06
N VAL A 171 7.92 24.00 -2.96
CA VAL A 171 8.60 24.04 -1.65
C VAL A 171 8.47 25.46 -1.09
N MET A 172 7.79 25.61 0.06
CA MET A 172 7.52 26.92 0.66
C MET A 172 8.81 27.64 1.07
N CYS A 173 9.77 26.91 1.65
CA CYS A 173 11.04 27.48 2.12
C CYS A 173 12.18 26.59 1.61
N PRO A 174 12.63 26.77 0.35
CA PRO A 174 13.72 25.96 -0.20
C PRO A 174 15.03 26.18 0.58
N ALA A 175 15.82 25.12 0.73
CA ALA A 175 17.15 25.27 1.31
C ALA A 175 18.11 25.95 0.31
N PRO A 176 19.19 26.56 0.75
CA PRO A 176 20.18 27.13 -0.15
C PRO A 176 20.69 26.06 -1.14
N GLY A 177 20.53 26.29 -2.44
CA GLY A 177 20.88 25.37 -3.51
C GLY A 177 19.76 24.37 -3.90
N GLU A 178 18.62 24.40 -3.24
CA GLU A 178 17.40 23.68 -3.63
C GLU A 178 16.58 24.63 -4.52
N GLU A 179 16.57 24.37 -5.83
CA GLU A 179 15.72 25.15 -6.73
C GLU A 179 14.26 24.90 -6.34
N ALA A 180 13.52 25.99 -6.15
CA ALA A 180 12.08 25.93 -6.02
C ALA A 180 11.53 25.53 -7.40
N GLU A 181 11.43 24.24 -7.67
CA GLU A 181 10.76 23.71 -8.83
C GLU A 181 9.31 24.21 -8.76
N ALA A 182 9.03 25.25 -9.54
CA ALA A 182 7.72 25.88 -9.56
C ALA A 182 6.72 24.80 -10.01
N ALA A 183 5.78 24.47 -9.13
CA ALA A 183 4.62 23.72 -9.58
C ALA A 183 3.97 24.53 -10.71
N PRO A 184 3.63 23.94 -11.86
CA PRO A 184 2.99 24.65 -12.94
C PRO A 184 1.68 25.28 -12.43
N ILE A 185 1.55 26.56 -12.65
CA ILE A 185 0.42 27.39 -12.16
C ILE A 185 -0.92 26.96 -12.80
N ASP A 186 -0.87 26.23 -13.89
CA ASP A 186 -2.01 25.80 -14.70
C ASP A 186 -2.48 24.35 -14.43
N GLY A 187 -1.89 23.64 -13.47
CA GLY A 187 -2.35 22.30 -13.05
C GLY A 187 -2.26 21.19 -14.11
N THR A 188 -1.70 21.50 -15.29
CA THR A 188 -1.65 20.58 -16.42
C THR A 188 -0.48 19.61 -16.37
N ASN A 189 0.56 19.91 -15.59
CA ASN A 189 1.75 19.05 -15.48
C ASN A 189 2.24 18.97 -14.04
N ILE A 190 1.67 18.04 -13.27
CA ILE A 190 2.12 17.79 -11.89
C ILE A 190 3.46 17.03 -11.95
N PRO A 191 4.54 17.57 -11.35
CA PRO A 191 5.83 16.88 -11.32
C PRO A 191 5.70 15.51 -10.65
N LEU A 192 6.12 14.47 -11.39
CA LEU A 192 6.03 13.08 -10.96
C LEU A 192 7.43 12.50 -10.80
N SER A 193 7.77 12.06 -9.60
CA SER A 193 8.98 11.28 -9.32
C SER A 193 8.64 9.80 -9.18
N VAL A 194 9.38 8.93 -9.87
CA VAL A 194 9.18 7.48 -9.79
C VAL A 194 10.37 6.83 -9.11
N VAL A 195 10.11 6.09 -8.04
CA VAL A 195 11.12 5.39 -7.25
C VAL A 195 10.87 3.89 -7.32
N LYS A 196 11.93 3.08 -7.55
CA LYS A 196 11.83 1.62 -7.48
C LYS A 196 11.93 1.14 -6.04
N ILE A 197 11.02 0.27 -5.63
CA ILE A 197 11.01 -0.33 -4.28
C ILE A 197 12.28 -1.14 -4.03
N SER A 198 12.82 -1.82 -5.05
CA SER A 198 14.08 -2.57 -4.98
C SER A 198 15.26 -1.67 -4.60
N ASP A 199 15.33 -0.47 -5.20
CA ASP A 199 16.39 0.49 -4.95
C ASP A 199 16.27 1.14 -3.55
N LEU A 200 15.03 1.43 -3.13
CA LEU A 200 14.75 1.90 -1.77
C LEU A 200 15.16 0.87 -0.72
N ARG A 201 14.85 -0.40 -0.94
CA ARG A 201 15.26 -1.51 -0.05
C ARG A 201 16.78 -1.74 -0.04
N ALA A 202 17.43 -1.50 -1.17
CA ALA A 202 18.89 -1.56 -1.27
C ALA A 202 19.59 -0.35 -0.60
N GLY A 203 18.81 0.63 -0.09
CA GLY A 203 19.35 1.81 0.59
C GLY A 203 20.02 2.82 -0.33
N LYS A 204 19.70 2.81 -1.64
CA LYS A 204 20.26 3.79 -2.58
C LYS A 204 19.80 5.20 -2.19
N PRO A 205 20.71 6.19 -2.01
CA PRO A 205 20.34 7.55 -1.60
C PRO A 205 19.35 8.22 -2.56
N SER A 206 19.48 7.99 -3.87
CA SER A 206 18.58 8.52 -4.90
C SER A 206 17.16 7.96 -4.82
N ALA A 207 16.99 6.77 -4.25
CA ALA A 207 15.68 6.13 -4.08
C ALA A 207 14.99 6.52 -2.75
N ASN A 208 15.63 7.34 -1.92
CA ASN A 208 15.09 7.80 -0.64
C ASN A 208 15.05 9.34 -0.56
N PRO A 209 14.27 10.00 -1.43
CA PRO A 209 14.17 11.45 -1.47
C PRO A 209 13.50 12.00 -0.20
N PHE A 210 13.69 13.29 0.05
CA PHE A 210 12.87 14.04 0.98
C PHE A 210 11.48 14.27 0.38
N ILE A 211 10.48 14.05 1.20
CA ILE A 211 9.07 14.27 0.84
C ILE A 211 8.69 15.70 1.21
N ARG A 212 7.96 16.37 0.34
CA ARG A 212 7.48 17.74 0.52
C ARG A 212 6.12 17.72 1.25
N PRO A 213 5.79 18.77 2.02
CA PRO A 213 4.42 18.96 2.50
C PRO A 213 3.44 19.01 1.31
N GLY A 214 2.30 18.33 1.46
CA GLY A 214 1.30 18.23 0.41
C GLY A 214 1.53 17.13 -0.63
N ASP A 215 2.67 16.42 -0.61
CA ASP A 215 2.94 15.34 -1.57
C ASP A 215 1.96 14.18 -1.44
N TYR A 216 1.60 13.61 -2.59
CA TYR A 216 0.88 12.36 -2.68
C TYR A 216 1.81 11.23 -3.10
N ILE A 217 1.91 10.22 -2.26
CA ILE A 217 2.76 9.04 -2.46
C ILE A 217 1.87 7.86 -2.80
N LEU A 218 1.88 7.47 -4.07
CA LEU A 218 1.14 6.31 -4.57
C LEU A 218 2.08 5.11 -4.72
N VAL A 219 1.85 4.07 -3.94
CA VAL A 219 2.46 2.77 -4.19
C VAL A 219 1.58 2.02 -5.19
N THR A 220 2.09 1.83 -6.40
CA THR A 220 1.33 1.20 -7.48
C THR A 220 1.01 -0.26 -7.15
N GLU A 221 -0.19 -0.71 -7.49
CA GLU A 221 -0.57 -2.11 -7.38
C GLU A 221 -0.09 -2.90 -8.59
N ALA A 222 0.33 -4.12 -8.34
CA ALA A 222 0.73 -5.04 -9.38
C ALA A 222 -0.50 -5.61 -10.08
N GLU A 223 -0.49 -5.60 -11.39
CA GLU A 223 -1.53 -6.17 -12.21
C GLU A 223 -1.39 -7.70 -12.24
N PRO A 224 -2.50 -8.46 -12.15
CA PRO A 224 -2.42 -9.91 -12.14
C PRO A 224 -2.27 -10.51 -13.53
N VAL A 225 -1.65 -11.70 -13.60
CA VAL A 225 -1.83 -12.67 -14.68
C VAL A 225 -2.61 -13.86 -14.12
N TYR A 226 -3.44 -14.50 -14.92
CA TYR A 226 -4.28 -15.61 -14.49
C TYR A 226 -3.74 -16.93 -15.05
N ILE A 227 -3.57 -17.92 -14.19
CA ILE A 227 -3.06 -19.24 -14.59
C ILE A 227 -4.13 -20.28 -14.31
N THR A 228 -4.51 -21.01 -15.36
CA THR A 228 -5.62 -21.97 -15.35
C THR A 228 -5.20 -23.31 -15.98
N GLY A 229 -6.07 -24.30 -15.83
CA GLY A 229 -5.87 -25.63 -16.43
C GLY A 229 -5.02 -26.58 -15.58
N SER A 230 -4.17 -27.38 -16.22
CA SER A 230 -3.44 -28.49 -15.57
C SER A 230 -2.19 -28.04 -14.83
N VAL A 231 -2.37 -27.13 -13.84
CA VAL A 231 -1.36 -26.65 -12.89
C VAL A 231 -1.69 -27.13 -11.48
N MET A 232 -0.70 -27.10 -10.56
CA MET A 232 -0.92 -27.57 -9.18
C MET A 232 -1.94 -26.69 -8.44
N SER A 233 -1.84 -25.36 -8.58
CA SER A 233 -2.71 -24.40 -7.91
C SER A 233 -3.15 -23.30 -8.88
N PRO A 234 -4.28 -23.47 -9.61
CA PRO A 234 -4.82 -22.43 -10.50
C PRO A 234 -5.15 -21.17 -9.70
N GLN A 235 -4.56 -20.03 -10.06
CA GLN A 235 -4.78 -18.75 -9.38
C GLN A 235 -4.29 -17.56 -10.20
N GLY A 236 -4.63 -16.34 -9.75
CA GLY A 236 -4.02 -15.10 -10.20
C GLY A 236 -2.67 -14.85 -9.51
N VAL A 237 -1.68 -14.46 -10.28
CA VAL A 237 -0.33 -14.11 -9.80
C VAL A 237 -0.05 -12.65 -10.10
N TYR A 238 0.33 -11.87 -9.09
CA TYR A 238 0.63 -10.46 -9.25
C TYR A 238 2.03 -10.22 -9.83
N MET A 239 2.12 -9.35 -10.83
CA MET A 239 3.36 -8.99 -11.52
C MET A 239 4.13 -7.92 -10.74
N ARG A 240 5.16 -8.31 -9.99
CA ARG A 240 6.01 -7.35 -9.23
C ARG A 240 7.14 -6.75 -10.07
N ASP A 241 7.62 -7.53 -11.02
CA ASP A 241 8.70 -7.22 -11.95
C ASP A 241 8.40 -7.92 -13.28
N GLN A 242 9.37 -7.97 -14.18
CA GLN A 242 9.25 -8.75 -15.40
C GLN A 242 9.00 -10.23 -15.06
N LEU A 243 7.76 -10.67 -15.29
CA LEU A 243 7.32 -12.03 -15.04
C LEU A 243 7.36 -12.84 -16.32
N THR A 244 8.07 -13.95 -16.30
CA THR A 244 8.12 -14.89 -17.44
C THR A 244 7.17 -16.06 -17.20
N LEU A 245 6.79 -16.77 -18.29
CA LEU A 245 5.92 -17.94 -18.22
C LEU A 245 6.47 -18.99 -17.24
N GLY A 246 7.76 -19.30 -17.31
CA GLY A 246 8.39 -20.28 -16.43
C GLY A 246 8.33 -19.88 -14.96
N ARG A 247 8.57 -18.60 -14.63
CA ARG A 247 8.44 -18.09 -13.27
C ARG A 247 7.00 -18.14 -12.79
N ALA A 248 6.04 -17.75 -13.63
CA ALA A 248 4.62 -17.77 -13.29
C ALA A 248 4.14 -19.19 -12.98
N LEU A 249 4.51 -20.17 -13.81
CA LEU A 249 4.20 -21.57 -13.57
C LEU A 249 4.86 -22.12 -12.30
N ALA A 250 6.10 -21.71 -11.99
CA ALA A 250 6.76 -22.08 -10.75
C ALA A 250 6.04 -21.52 -9.50
N MET A 251 5.51 -20.29 -9.58
CA MET A 251 4.78 -19.65 -8.47
C MET A 251 3.48 -20.38 -8.10
N VAL A 252 2.84 -21.06 -9.06
CA VAL A 252 1.62 -21.87 -8.84
C VAL A 252 1.92 -23.33 -8.50
N GLY A 253 3.17 -23.64 -8.13
CA GLY A 253 3.61 -24.99 -7.73
C GLY A 253 3.97 -25.90 -8.92
N GLY A 254 4.02 -25.38 -10.13
CA GLY A 254 4.36 -26.14 -11.35
C GLY A 254 3.17 -26.80 -12.03
N LEU A 255 3.49 -27.67 -12.97
CA LEU A 255 2.52 -28.37 -13.80
C LEU A 255 2.14 -29.72 -13.20
N ARG A 256 0.89 -30.14 -13.41
CA ARG A 256 0.45 -31.50 -13.09
C ARG A 256 1.08 -32.50 -14.07
N LYS A 257 1.10 -33.78 -13.71
CA LYS A 257 1.64 -34.86 -14.56
C LYS A 257 0.91 -34.99 -15.89
N GLU A 258 -0.36 -34.65 -15.91
CA GLU A 258 -1.25 -34.66 -17.07
C GLU A 258 -1.15 -33.44 -17.97
N ALA A 259 -0.37 -32.45 -17.62
CA ALA A 259 -0.25 -31.24 -18.38
C ALA A 259 0.38 -31.47 -19.77
N LYS A 260 -0.22 -30.89 -20.82
CA LYS A 260 0.34 -30.86 -22.16
C LYS A 260 1.33 -29.71 -22.28
N THR A 261 2.58 -29.95 -21.93
CA THR A 261 3.65 -28.95 -21.85
C THR A 261 4.06 -28.35 -23.18
N SER A 262 3.76 -29.02 -24.31
CA SER A 262 4.10 -28.57 -25.66
C SER A 262 3.09 -27.57 -26.26
N ASP A 263 1.96 -27.30 -25.61
CA ASP A 263 0.87 -26.47 -26.14
C ASP A 263 0.26 -25.61 -25.03
N VAL A 264 1.09 -24.89 -24.30
CA VAL A 264 0.64 -23.87 -23.33
C VAL A 264 0.13 -22.67 -24.12
N ARG A 265 -1.03 -22.15 -23.74
CA ARG A 265 -1.69 -21.05 -24.45
C ARG A 265 -1.70 -19.81 -23.57
N ILE A 266 -1.32 -18.67 -24.14
CA ILE A 266 -1.40 -17.37 -23.49
C ILE A 266 -2.42 -16.56 -24.30
N TYR A 267 -3.51 -16.19 -23.64
CA TYR A 267 -4.50 -15.30 -24.21
C TYR A 267 -4.20 -13.88 -23.75
N ARG A 268 -3.84 -13.04 -24.71
CA ARG A 268 -3.44 -11.65 -24.50
C ARG A 268 -4.44 -10.72 -25.18
N GLN A 269 -4.93 -9.74 -24.44
CA GLN A 269 -5.80 -8.71 -25.00
C GLN A 269 -4.95 -7.69 -25.78
N LYS A 270 -5.36 -7.36 -26.99
CA LYS A 270 -4.69 -6.31 -27.78
C LYS A 270 -5.08 -4.93 -27.24
N PRO A 271 -4.13 -4.01 -27.07
CA PRO A 271 -4.42 -2.66 -26.61
C PRO A 271 -5.45 -1.96 -27.51
N GLY A 272 -6.51 -1.41 -26.92
CA GLY A 272 -7.52 -0.61 -27.63
C GLY A 272 -8.55 -1.38 -28.46
N THR A 273 -8.52 -2.72 -28.46
CA THR A 273 -9.51 -3.55 -29.15
C THR A 273 -10.05 -4.65 -28.24
N PRO A 274 -11.27 -5.15 -28.44
CA PRO A 274 -11.77 -6.31 -27.72
C PRO A 274 -11.14 -7.63 -28.16
N ASP A 275 -10.27 -7.62 -29.19
CA ASP A 275 -9.68 -8.82 -29.78
C ASP A 275 -8.61 -9.42 -28.85
N GLN A 276 -8.60 -10.75 -28.78
CA GLN A 276 -7.59 -11.52 -28.06
C GLN A 276 -6.61 -12.17 -29.05
N GLU A 277 -5.33 -12.09 -28.72
CA GLU A 277 -4.29 -12.85 -29.38
C GLU A 277 -4.01 -14.13 -28.61
N THR A 278 -3.95 -15.27 -29.32
CA THR A 278 -3.55 -16.54 -28.71
C THR A 278 -2.12 -16.88 -29.07
N ILE A 279 -1.23 -16.84 -28.10
CA ILE A 279 0.18 -17.20 -28.23
C ILE A 279 0.36 -18.64 -27.75
N ARG A 280 0.75 -19.54 -28.65
CA ARG A 280 1.05 -20.95 -28.31
C ARG A 280 2.53 -21.12 -27.98
N VAL A 281 2.81 -21.69 -26.83
CA VAL A 281 4.17 -21.83 -26.29
C VAL A 281 4.48 -23.29 -25.98
N ASP A 282 5.59 -23.77 -26.49
CA ASP A 282 6.17 -25.04 -26.09
C ASP A 282 7.03 -24.86 -24.84
N TYR A 283 6.42 -25.01 -23.68
CA TYR A 283 7.11 -24.89 -22.38
C TYR A 283 8.16 -25.97 -22.18
N SER A 284 8.00 -27.14 -22.81
CA SER A 284 8.99 -28.22 -22.71
C SER A 284 10.32 -27.83 -23.38
N ALA A 285 10.27 -27.07 -24.49
CA ALA A 285 11.43 -26.51 -25.14
C ALA A 285 12.10 -25.39 -24.33
N ILE A 286 11.31 -24.56 -23.66
CA ILE A 286 11.82 -23.52 -22.75
C ILE A 286 12.57 -24.18 -21.56
N LYS A 287 11.97 -25.19 -20.93
CA LYS A 287 12.59 -25.91 -19.82
C LYS A 287 13.92 -26.60 -20.20
N LYS A 288 14.08 -26.97 -21.47
CA LYS A 288 15.33 -27.55 -22.00
C LYS A 288 16.31 -26.49 -22.52
N ASN A 289 16.05 -25.19 -22.31
CA ASN A 289 16.82 -24.06 -22.84
C ASN A 289 16.95 -24.04 -24.39
N GLN A 290 16.01 -24.66 -25.09
CA GLN A 290 15.96 -24.68 -26.57
C GLN A 290 15.24 -23.45 -27.14
N LYS A 291 14.38 -22.81 -26.34
CA LYS A 291 13.67 -21.58 -26.69
C LYS A 291 13.77 -20.58 -25.51
N PRO A 292 13.77 -19.26 -25.82
CA PRO A 292 13.73 -18.24 -24.78
C PRO A 292 12.39 -18.30 -24.04
N ASP A 293 12.40 -17.93 -22.75
CA ASP A 293 11.19 -17.84 -21.94
C ASP A 293 10.34 -16.63 -22.40
N VAL A 294 9.03 -16.78 -22.33
CA VAL A 294 8.08 -15.77 -22.80
C VAL A 294 7.78 -14.78 -21.68
N LEU A 295 7.96 -13.48 -21.97
CA LEU A 295 7.58 -12.41 -21.06
C LEU A 295 6.06 -12.23 -21.07
N LEU A 296 5.48 -12.27 -19.88
CA LEU A 296 4.04 -12.05 -19.68
C LEU A 296 3.71 -10.56 -19.62
N GLN A 297 2.48 -10.24 -19.99
CA GLN A 297 1.91 -8.91 -19.84
C GLN A 297 0.77 -8.92 -18.83
N PRO A 298 0.43 -7.76 -18.25
CA PRO A 298 -0.72 -7.63 -17.39
C PRO A 298 -1.99 -8.21 -18.02
N TYR A 299 -2.77 -8.90 -17.18
CA TYR A 299 -4.04 -9.55 -17.55
C TYR A 299 -3.93 -10.71 -18.54
N ASP A 300 -2.71 -11.18 -18.87
CA ASP A 300 -2.55 -12.43 -19.64
C ASP A 300 -3.27 -13.59 -18.94
N ILE A 301 -3.98 -14.40 -19.68
CA ILE A 301 -4.59 -15.64 -19.20
C ILE A 301 -3.76 -16.80 -19.77
N ILE A 302 -3.14 -17.55 -18.87
CA ILE A 302 -2.31 -18.71 -19.21
C ILE A 302 -3.17 -19.96 -18.99
N GLU A 303 -3.45 -20.68 -20.09
CA GLU A 303 -4.12 -21.96 -20.04
C GLU A 303 -3.14 -23.09 -20.29
N VAL A 304 -3.06 -24.04 -19.38
CA VAL A 304 -2.28 -25.27 -19.54
C VAL A 304 -3.24 -26.41 -19.82
N PRO A 305 -3.38 -26.86 -21.08
CA PRO A 305 -4.30 -27.94 -21.40
C PRO A 305 -3.80 -29.29 -20.84
N GLU A 306 -4.72 -30.22 -20.72
CA GLU A 306 -4.40 -31.61 -20.38
C GLU A 306 -3.93 -32.37 -21.61
N ALA A 307 -2.99 -33.29 -21.43
CA ALA A 307 -2.63 -34.23 -22.45
C ALA A 307 -3.81 -35.20 -22.67
N GLY A 308 -4.30 -35.29 -23.89
CA GLY A 308 -5.39 -36.19 -24.23
C GLY A 308 -5.11 -37.64 -23.88
N MET A 309 -6.15 -38.44 -23.72
CA MET A 309 -6.10 -39.86 -23.29
C MET A 309 -5.22 -40.77 -24.19
N PHE A 310 -4.89 -40.32 -25.42
CA PHE A 310 -4.06 -41.02 -26.38
C PHE A 310 -2.62 -40.45 -26.55
N SER A 311 -2.12 -39.71 -25.55
CA SER A 311 -0.69 -39.27 -25.57
C SER A 311 0.25 -40.49 -25.40
N PRO A 312 1.36 -40.60 -26.19
CA PRO A 312 2.28 -41.72 -26.09
C PRO A 312 3.03 -41.82 -24.76
N GLY A 313 2.45 -42.01 -23.68
CA GLY A 313 2.95 -42.08 -22.31
C GLY A 313 1.82 -42.31 -21.30
N ARG A 314 0.61 -42.31 -21.81
CA ARG A 314 -0.63 -42.55 -21.03
C ARG A 314 -1.52 -43.64 -21.67
N LEU A 315 -0.96 -44.76 -22.03
CA LEU A 315 -1.78 -45.96 -22.13
C LEU A 315 -2.24 -46.26 -20.70
N PRO A 316 -3.57 -46.21 -20.42
CA PRO A 316 -4.05 -46.58 -19.09
C PRO A 316 -3.56 -47.98 -18.79
N GLN A 317 -2.91 -48.19 -17.64
CA GLN A 317 -2.44 -49.51 -17.20
C GLN A 317 -3.56 -50.56 -17.20
N THR A 318 -4.82 -50.13 -17.18
CA THR A 318 -6.00 -50.95 -17.39
C THR A 318 -6.10 -51.54 -18.82
N LEU A 319 -5.67 -50.82 -19.87
CA LEU A 319 -5.64 -51.36 -21.23
C LEU A 319 -4.47 -52.37 -21.42
N LEU A 320 -3.31 -52.10 -20.79
CA LEU A 320 -2.22 -53.06 -20.80
C LEU A 320 -2.60 -54.33 -20.01
N GLY A 321 -3.30 -54.22 -18.87
CA GLY A 321 -3.80 -55.33 -18.11
C GLY A 321 -4.86 -56.17 -18.82
N THR A 322 -5.73 -55.57 -19.62
CA THR A 322 -6.73 -56.28 -20.42
C THR A 322 -6.11 -56.98 -21.63
N LEU A 323 -5.11 -56.37 -22.28
CA LEU A 323 -4.36 -57.01 -23.39
C LEU A 323 -3.53 -58.20 -22.88
N THR A 324 -2.82 -58.09 -21.78
CA THR A 324 -2.07 -59.19 -21.17
C THR A 324 -3.00 -60.29 -20.61
N GLY A 325 -4.17 -59.91 -20.06
CA GLY A 325 -5.21 -60.85 -19.64
C GLY A 325 -5.83 -61.63 -20.80
N ALA A 326 -6.10 -60.95 -21.92
CA ALA A 326 -6.62 -61.58 -23.14
C ALA A 326 -5.61 -62.50 -23.82
N MET A 327 -4.32 -62.15 -23.85
CA MET A 327 -3.25 -63.04 -24.36
C MET A 327 -3.06 -64.26 -23.48
N ASN A 328 -3.10 -64.12 -22.14
CA ASN A 328 -3.02 -65.28 -21.24
C ASN A 328 -4.26 -66.19 -21.31
N ALA A 329 -5.45 -65.64 -21.53
CA ALA A 329 -6.66 -66.43 -21.76
C ALA A 329 -6.61 -67.19 -23.11
N ALA A 330 -6.05 -66.62 -24.14
CA ALA A 330 -5.88 -67.27 -25.44
C ALA A 330 -4.87 -68.44 -25.39
N VAL A 331 -3.79 -68.26 -24.63
CA VAL A 331 -2.80 -69.36 -24.42
C VAL A 331 -3.38 -70.47 -23.54
N ALA A 332 -4.23 -70.17 -22.56
CA ALA A 332 -4.89 -71.17 -21.73
C ALA A 332 -5.96 -71.98 -22.51
N SER A 333 -6.60 -71.39 -23.52
CA SER A 333 -7.63 -72.08 -24.31
C SER A 333 -7.06 -72.95 -25.42
N THR A 334 -5.81 -72.77 -25.84
CA THR A 334 -5.12 -73.64 -26.82
C THR A 334 -4.43 -74.86 -26.20
N GLY A 335 -4.38 -74.95 -24.86
CA GLY A 335 -3.77 -76.05 -24.14
C GLY A 335 -4.67 -77.29 -23.84
N GLN A 336 -5.97 -77.26 -24.23
CA GLN A 336 -6.90 -78.33 -24.01
C GLN A 336 -7.39 -78.95 -25.31
N ILE A 337 -6.46 -79.52 -26.11
CA ILE A 337 -6.81 -80.56 -27.09
C ILE A 337 -5.70 -81.57 -27.05
N LEU A 338 -5.95 -82.65 -26.29
CA LEU A 338 -5.72 -84.04 -26.77
C LEU A 338 -6.11 -85.01 -25.67
N PRO A 339 -7.14 -85.82 -25.86
CA PRO A 339 -7.17 -87.15 -25.27
C PRO A 339 -6.57 -88.17 -26.26
N SER A 340 -5.36 -88.59 -26.05
CA SER A 340 -4.85 -89.78 -26.73
C SER A 340 -5.50 -91.05 -26.09
N ARG A 341 -6.48 -91.63 -26.79
CA ARG A 341 -6.81 -93.03 -26.65
C ARG A 341 -5.78 -93.79 -27.48
N VAL A 342 -4.99 -94.54 -26.81
CA VAL A 342 -4.32 -95.70 -27.40
C VAL A 342 -4.98 -96.92 -26.86
N ILE A 343 -5.61 -97.68 -27.73
CA ILE A 343 -6.10 -99.01 -27.54
C ILE A 343 -5.15 -99.95 -28.28
N TYR A 344 -4.61 -100.90 -27.57
CA TYR A 344 -3.72 -102.03 -27.91
C TYR A 344 -2.28 -101.72 -28.29
#